data_02274b48219179fa571cc237461e02f0
#
_entry.id   02274b48219179fa571cc237461e02f0
#
_cell.length_a   1.000
_cell.length_b   1.000
_cell.length_c   1.000
_cell.angle_alpha   90.00
_cell.angle_beta   90.00
_cell.angle_gamma   90.00
#
_symmetry.space_group_name_H-M   'P 1'
#
loop_
_entity.id
_entity.type
_entity.pdbx_description
1 polymer ?
#
loop_
_entity_poly.entity_id
_entity_poly.type
_entity_poly.pdbx_seq_one_letter_code
_entity_poly.pdbx_strand_id
1 'polypeptide(L)'
;MKSFRTTLVLVCLLFVVTGCSIRSSQLSSMIGLIRGAPADFSDSTWVIRYGDYRAQVQAIPFEGGTLFSNSLRDQAFFDGWTITRASGLGLKDSSWGVKDDTEGRHFTREGRLSTYPACGSWVKTSLAEVTQFAQSCQGAVLYKNNILVNQLGEIALIRQSLNGGASFVTLRKL
;
A
#
# COMPACT_ATOMS: atom_id res chain seq x y z
N MET A 1 -4.40 -6.12 57.16
CA MET A 1 -3.39 -5.73 56.17
C MET A 1 -3.28 -6.65 54.94
N LYS A 2 -3.94 -7.80 54.84
CA LYS A 2 -3.88 -8.70 53.68
C LYS A 2 -4.90 -8.33 52.56
N SER A 3 -6.02 -7.67 52.89
CA SER A 3 -7.07 -7.28 51.91
C SER A 3 -6.65 -6.15 50.97
N PHE A 4 -5.85 -5.21 51.44
CA PHE A 4 -5.44 -4.03 50.63
C PHE A 4 -4.45 -4.37 49.48
N ARG A 5 -3.65 -5.41 49.66
CA ARG A 5 -2.70 -5.87 48.61
C ARG A 5 -3.40 -6.58 47.45
N THR A 6 -4.47 -7.29 47.73
CA THR A 6 -5.23 -8.02 46.69
C THR A 6 -6.01 -7.07 45.79
N THR A 7 -6.57 -5.99 46.35
CA THR A 7 -7.30 -4.97 45.58
C THR A 7 -6.38 -4.16 44.66
N LEU A 8 -5.16 -3.86 45.11
CA LEU A 8 -4.21 -3.11 44.30
C LEU A 8 -3.72 -3.91 43.07
N VAL A 9 -3.51 -5.21 43.24
CA VAL A 9 -3.10 -6.10 42.13
C VAL A 9 -4.22 -6.22 41.10
N LEU A 10 -5.49 -6.30 41.54
CA LEU A 10 -6.63 -6.39 40.63
C LEU A 10 -6.85 -5.13 39.82
N VAL A 11 -6.64 -3.94 40.39
CA VAL A 11 -6.73 -2.65 39.71
C VAL A 11 -5.60 -2.49 38.68
N CYS A 12 -4.37 -2.93 38.97
CA CYS A 12 -3.27 -2.89 38.01
C CYS A 12 -3.50 -3.85 36.82
N LEU A 13 -4.17 -4.99 37.01
CA LEU A 13 -4.48 -5.92 35.90
C LEU A 13 -5.52 -5.36 34.93
N LEU A 14 -6.42 -4.47 35.38
CA LEU A 14 -7.45 -3.86 34.53
C LEU A 14 -6.91 -2.77 33.60
N PHE A 15 -5.75 -2.19 33.88
CA PHE A 15 -5.13 -1.16 33.01
C PHE A 15 -4.27 -1.70 31.86
N VAL A 16 -3.98 -2.99 31.83
CA VAL A 16 -3.12 -3.58 30.77
C VAL A 16 -3.93 -3.92 29.49
N VAL A 17 -5.27 -3.84 29.51
CA VAL A 17 -6.12 -4.29 28.38
C VAL A 17 -6.58 -3.15 27.47
N THR A 18 -6.26 -1.88 27.80
CA THR A 18 -6.56 -0.75 26.91
C THR A 18 -5.38 -0.40 26.00
N GLY A 19 -4.82 -1.40 25.34
CA GLY A 19 -3.99 -1.18 24.16
C GLY A 19 -4.89 -0.61 23.07
N CYS A 20 -4.91 0.71 22.88
CA CYS A 20 -5.54 1.35 21.74
C CYS A 20 -4.85 0.86 20.46
N SER A 21 -5.36 -0.23 19.89
CA SER A 21 -5.08 -0.54 18.51
C SER A 21 -5.82 0.50 17.67
N ILE A 22 -5.15 1.58 17.28
CA ILE A 22 -5.65 2.49 16.24
C ILE A 22 -5.62 1.70 14.93
N ARG A 23 -6.62 0.84 14.74
CA ARG A 23 -6.95 0.31 13.42
C ARG A 23 -7.85 1.37 12.78
N SER A 24 -7.33 2.08 11.79
CA SER A 24 -8.21 2.93 11.01
C SER A 24 -9.30 2.03 10.40
N SER A 25 -10.57 2.43 10.55
CA SER A 25 -11.74 1.69 10.04
C SER A 25 -11.66 1.48 8.52
N GLN A 26 -10.89 2.31 7.82
CA GLN A 26 -10.61 2.19 6.39
C GLN A 26 -9.66 1.03 6.07
N LEU A 27 -8.62 0.81 6.89
CA LEU A 27 -7.72 -0.32 6.73
C LEU A 27 -8.45 -1.65 6.97
N SER A 28 -9.35 -1.69 7.96
CA SER A 28 -10.14 -2.88 8.27
C SER A 28 -11.11 -3.27 7.16
N SER A 29 -11.73 -2.30 6.48
CA SER A 29 -12.66 -2.57 5.37
C SER A 29 -11.94 -3.05 4.11
N MET A 30 -10.74 -2.52 3.79
CA MET A 30 -9.97 -3.05 2.67
C MET A 30 -9.32 -4.40 2.96
N ILE A 31 -8.80 -4.60 4.16
CA ILE A 31 -8.28 -5.91 4.58
C ILE A 31 -9.40 -6.96 4.60
N GLY A 32 -10.64 -6.58 4.95
CA GLY A 32 -11.82 -7.42 4.86
C GLY A 32 -12.17 -7.81 3.42
N LEU A 33 -12.04 -6.89 2.47
CA LEU A 33 -12.24 -7.13 1.04
C LEU A 33 -11.13 -8.05 0.45
N ILE A 34 -9.90 -7.92 0.95
CA ILE A 34 -8.75 -8.72 0.50
C ILE A 34 -8.70 -10.08 1.22
N ARG A 35 -9.16 -10.18 2.48
CA ARG A 35 -9.13 -11.42 3.28
C ARG A 35 -10.37 -12.31 3.12
N GLY A 36 -11.40 -11.88 2.41
CA GLY A 36 -12.67 -12.59 2.24
C GLY A 36 -12.61 -13.86 1.39
N ALA A 37 -11.52 -14.13 0.68
CA ALA A 37 -11.17 -15.43 0.11
C ALA A 37 -9.64 -15.57 0.16
N PRO A 38 -9.07 -16.76 0.35
CA PRO A 38 -7.70 -17.01 -0.03
C PRO A 38 -7.66 -16.78 -1.54
N ALA A 39 -7.28 -15.57 -1.97
CA ALA A 39 -7.05 -15.31 -3.38
C ALA A 39 -5.95 -16.26 -3.80
N ASP A 40 -6.28 -17.19 -4.69
CA ASP A 40 -5.29 -18.03 -5.35
C ASP A 40 -4.51 -17.10 -6.28
N PHE A 41 -3.46 -16.50 -5.74
CA PHE A 41 -2.59 -15.58 -6.48
C PHE A 41 -1.72 -16.30 -7.51
N SER A 42 -1.76 -17.65 -7.54
CA SER A 42 -0.88 -18.47 -8.36
C SER A 42 -1.06 -18.26 -9.86
N ASP A 43 -2.25 -17.82 -10.30
CA ASP A 43 -2.57 -17.64 -11.71
C ASP A 43 -2.79 -16.19 -12.15
N SER A 44 -2.68 -15.21 -11.26
CA SER A 44 -2.92 -13.83 -11.66
C SER A 44 -1.68 -13.20 -12.27
N THR A 45 -1.62 -13.18 -13.59
CA THR A 45 -0.63 -12.42 -14.35
C THR A 45 -0.98 -10.95 -14.34
N TRP A 46 -0.01 -10.13 -13.98
CA TRP A 46 -0.10 -8.68 -13.96
C TRP A 46 0.84 -8.06 -14.97
N VAL A 47 0.54 -6.86 -15.40
CA VAL A 47 1.43 -6.03 -16.20
C VAL A 47 1.88 -4.86 -15.34
N ILE A 48 3.20 -4.71 -15.18
CA ILE A 48 3.83 -3.51 -14.62
C ILE A 48 4.22 -2.56 -15.74
N ARG A 49 3.97 -1.26 -15.56
CA ARG A 49 4.39 -0.18 -16.47
C ARG A 49 5.04 0.94 -15.69
N TYR A 50 6.13 1.49 -16.25
CA TYR A 50 6.81 2.66 -15.74
C TYR A 50 7.37 3.47 -16.92
N GLY A 51 6.80 4.64 -17.18
CA GLY A 51 7.06 5.35 -18.44
C GLY A 51 6.66 4.49 -19.64
N ASP A 52 7.60 4.31 -20.57
CA ASP A 52 7.42 3.45 -21.75
C ASP A 52 7.73 1.98 -21.49
N TYR A 53 8.35 1.68 -20.34
CA TYR A 53 8.66 0.30 -19.97
C TYR A 53 7.40 -0.48 -19.61
N ARG A 54 7.34 -1.73 -20.07
CA ARG A 54 6.25 -2.67 -19.77
C ARG A 54 6.80 -4.09 -19.64
N ALA A 55 6.39 -4.78 -18.59
CA ALA A 55 6.72 -6.20 -18.38
C ALA A 55 5.55 -6.95 -17.71
N GLN A 56 5.53 -8.26 -17.86
CA GLN A 56 4.66 -9.13 -17.06
C GLN A 56 5.32 -9.42 -15.73
N VAL A 57 4.51 -9.46 -14.67
CA VAL A 57 4.91 -9.81 -13.31
C VAL A 57 3.87 -10.73 -12.68
N GLN A 58 4.28 -11.51 -11.71
CA GLN A 58 3.41 -12.34 -10.89
C GLN A 58 3.19 -11.67 -9.54
N ALA A 59 1.96 -11.75 -9.03
CA ALA A 59 1.61 -11.30 -7.70
C ALA A 59 1.88 -12.44 -6.70
N ILE A 60 2.77 -12.20 -5.77
CA ILE A 60 3.23 -13.16 -4.76
C ILE A 60 2.80 -12.63 -3.39
N PRO A 61 1.98 -13.37 -2.62
CA PRO A 61 1.69 -13.01 -1.25
C PRO A 61 2.98 -12.91 -0.43
N PHE A 62 3.14 -11.82 0.31
CA PHE A 62 4.31 -11.58 1.12
C PHE A 62 3.89 -11.00 2.47
N GLU A 63 4.73 -11.13 3.50
CA GLU A 63 4.43 -10.57 4.81
C GLU A 63 4.12 -9.07 4.72
N GLY A 64 2.92 -8.70 5.16
CA GLY A 64 2.43 -7.32 5.14
C GLY A 64 1.93 -6.81 3.78
N GLY A 65 1.83 -7.65 2.72
CA GLY A 65 1.32 -7.18 1.44
C GLY A 65 1.48 -8.14 0.27
N THR A 66 1.70 -7.59 -0.91
CA THR A 66 1.89 -8.34 -2.16
C THR A 66 3.18 -7.88 -2.86
N LEU A 67 4.03 -8.83 -3.19
CA LEU A 67 5.20 -8.61 -4.04
C LEU A 67 4.84 -8.93 -5.49
N PHE A 68 4.93 -7.94 -6.37
CA PHE A 68 4.87 -8.14 -7.82
C PHE A 68 6.29 -8.32 -8.34
N SER A 69 6.59 -9.45 -8.99
CA SER A 69 7.96 -9.73 -9.45
C SER A 69 7.99 -10.56 -10.73
N ASN A 70 9.14 -10.52 -11.43
CA ASN A 70 9.44 -11.35 -12.59
C ASN A 70 10.91 -11.80 -12.62
N SER A 71 11.26 -12.63 -13.61
CA SER A 71 12.63 -13.11 -13.82
C SER A 71 13.61 -12.01 -14.28
N LEU A 72 13.12 -10.87 -14.75
CA LEU A 72 13.94 -9.72 -15.15
C LEU A 72 14.36 -8.84 -13.97
N ARG A 73 14.02 -9.23 -12.74
CA ARG A 73 14.24 -8.52 -11.48
C ARG A 73 13.43 -7.23 -11.33
N ASP A 74 12.35 -7.07 -12.10
CA ASP A 74 11.39 -6.04 -11.78
C ASP A 74 10.64 -6.44 -10.51
N GLN A 75 10.51 -5.52 -9.59
CA GLN A 75 9.82 -5.74 -8.33
C GLN A 75 9.02 -4.51 -7.93
N ALA A 76 7.84 -4.74 -7.35
CA ALA A 76 7.07 -3.72 -6.66
C ALA A 76 6.39 -4.36 -5.45
N PHE A 77 6.58 -3.78 -4.27
CA PHE A 77 5.93 -4.23 -3.04
C PHE A 77 4.79 -3.28 -2.68
N PHE A 78 3.60 -3.83 -2.58
CA PHE A 78 2.35 -3.13 -2.26
C PHE A 78 1.83 -3.60 -0.90
N ASP A 79 1.68 -2.69 0.05
CA ASP A 79 1.23 -2.97 1.43
C ASP A 79 -0.29 -3.03 1.60
N GLY A 80 -1.05 -2.94 0.50
CA GLY A 80 -2.51 -2.85 0.48
C GLY A 80 -3.03 -1.45 0.16
N TRP A 81 -2.21 -0.40 0.32
CA TRP A 81 -2.52 0.98 -0.01
C TRP A 81 -1.44 1.66 -0.84
N THR A 82 -0.19 1.41 -0.53
CA THR A 82 0.96 2.11 -1.12
C THR A 82 1.95 1.12 -1.71
N ILE A 83 2.50 1.43 -2.87
CA ILE A 83 3.70 0.78 -3.35
C ILE A 83 4.86 1.41 -2.58
N THR A 84 5.32 0.69 -1.55
CA THR A 84 6.35 1.20 -0.63
C THR A 84 7.76 0.98 -1.14
N ARG A 85 7.95 0.04 -2.05
CA ARG A 85 9.25 -0.25 -2.68
C ARG A 85 9.05 -0.69 -4.13
N ALA A 86 9.97 -0.28 -4.98
CA ALA A 86 10.06 -0.79 -6.35
C ALA A 86 11.53 -0.85 -6.78
N SER A 87 11.86 -1.76 -7.71
CA SER A 87 13.21 -1.87 -8.30
C SER A 87 13.14 -2.45 -9.71
N GLY A 88 14.19 -2.24 -10.48
CA GLY A 88 14.25 -2.63 -11.90
C GLY A 88 13.47 -1.66 -12.76
N LEU A 89 12.27 -2.06 -13.18
CA LEU A 89 11.35 -1.26 -14.01
C LEU A 89 12.00 -0.77 -15.32
N GLY A 90 12.81 -1.65 -15.95
CA GLY A 90 13.55 -1.33 -17.16
C GLY A 90 14.77 -0.45 -16.95
N LEU A 91 15.09 -0.09 -15.72
CA LEU A 91 16.27 0.70 -15.36
C LEU A 91 17.21 -0.15 -14.50
N LYS A 92 18.42 -0.39 -15.03
CA LYS A 92 19.41 -1.20 -14.33
C LYS A 92 19.74 -0.58 -12.96
N ASP A 93 19.71 -1.43 -11.92
CA ASP A 93 20.10 -1.10 -10.54
C ASP A 93 19.30 0.08 -9.90
N SER A 94 18.17 0.48 -10.49
CA SER A 94 17.33 1.52 -9.94
C SER A 94 16.40 0.97 -8.85
N SER A 95 16.30 1.72 -7.75
CA SER A 95 15.40 1.40 -6.65
C SER A 95 14.65 2.64 -6.16
N TRP A 96 13.42 2.43 -5.75
CA TRP A 96 12.53 3.46 -5.18
C TRP A 96 11.99 2.98 -3.83
N GLY A 97 11.90 3.90 -2.90
CA GLY A 97 11.18 3.74 -1.64
C GLY A 97 10.15 4.83 -1.49
N VAL A 98 8.99 4.49 -0.94
CA VAL A 98 7.95 5.44 -0.55
C VAL A 98 7.56 5.16 0.90
N LYS A 99 7.57 6.19 1.74
CA LYS A 99 7.18 6.11 3.15
C LYS A 99 6.31 7.31 3.49
N ASP A 100 5.22 7.07 4.18
CA ASP A 100 4.38 8.12 4.78
C ASP A 100 4.60 8.12 6.29
N ASP A 101 4.81 9.29 6.88
CA ASP A 101 4.84 9.49 8.33
C ASP A 101 4.27 10.88 8.70
N THR A 102 4.45 11.29 9.95
CA THR A 102 3.93 12.56 10.46
C THR A 102 4.59 13.81 9.85
N GLU A 103 5.79 13.65 9.28
CA GLU A 103 6.53 14.75 8.65
C GLU A 103 6.14 14.91 7.18
N GLY A 104 5.53 13.88 6.57
CA GLY A 104 5.06 13.93 5.20
C GLY A 104 5.23 12.61 4.44
N ARG A 105 5.28 12.75 3.12
CA ARG A 105 5.54 11.65 2.20
C ARG A 105 6.97 11.73 1.67
N HIS A 106 7.71 10.68 1.93
CA HIS A 106 9.13 10.57 1.59
C HIS A 106 9.30 9.66 0.37
N PHE A 107 10.06 10.13 -0.60
CA PHE A 107 10.46 9.35 -1.76
C PHE A 107 11.98 9.18 -1.73
N THR A 108 12.43 7.94 -1.79
CA THR A 108 13.85 7.63 -1.93
C THR A 108 14.10 7.05 -3.30
N ARG A 109 15.09 7.57 -4.01
CA ARG A 109 15.59 7.01 -5.27
C ARG A 109 17.09 6.94 -5.24
N GLU A 110 17.65 5.75 -5.35
CA GLU A 110 19.12 5.55 -5.37
C GLU A 110 19.82 6.25 -4.20
N GLY A 111 19.19 6.19 -3.01
CA GLY A 111 19.69 6.82 -1.79
C GLY A 111 19.41 8.34 -1.66
N ARG A 112 18.84 8.99 -2.67
CA ARG A 112 18.43 10.40 -2.58
C ARG A 112 17.01 10.49 -2.03
N LEU A 113 16.84 11.30 -1.00
CA LEU A 113 15.56 11.55 -0.35
C LEU A 113 14.93 12.84 -0.87
N SER A 114 13.62 12.78 -1.14
CA SER A 114 12.78 13.95 -1.38
C SER A 114 11.55 13.86 -0.48
N THR A 115 11.22 14.93 0.21
CA THR A 115 10.09 15.00 1.14
C THR A 115 9.06 16.01 0.62
N TYR A 116 7.80 15.62 0.69
CA TYR A 116 6.64 16.44 0.31
C TYR A 116 5.59 16.38 1.42
N PRO A 117 4.60 17.29 1.42
CA PRO A 117 3.49 17.20 2.36
C PRO A 117 2.80 15.83 2.30
N ALA A 118 2.23 15.42 3.43
CA ALA A 118 1.43 14.21 3.49
C ALA A 118 0.28 14.26 2.46
N CYS A 119 -0.02 13.13 1.86
CA CYS A 119 -1.17 13.03 0.99
C CYS A 119 -2.48 13.14 1.78
N GLY A 120 -3.55 13.56 1.11
CA GLY A 120 -4.90 13.49 1.67
C GLY A 120 -5.35 12.05 1.93
N SER A 121 -6.49 11.91 2.57
CA SER A 121 -7.12 10.61 2.78
C SER A 121 -7.54 9.96 1.46
N TRP A 122 -7.59 8.63 1.43
CA TRP A 122 -8.17 7.89 0.33
C TRP A 122 -9.69 8.13 0.24
N VAL A 123 -10.15 8.53 -0.92
CA VAL A 123 -11.57 8.76 -1.22
C VAL A 123 -12.08 7.60 -2.05
N LYS A 124 -13.14 6.95 -1.56
CA LYS A 124 -13.83 5.87 -2.26
C LYS A 124 -14.93 6.46 -3.16
N THR A 125 -14.97 6.03 -4.41
CA THR A 125 -16.04 6.34 -5.38
C THR A 125 -16.50 5.03 -6.02
N SER A 126 -17.80 4.75 -5.94
CA SER A 126 -18.38 3.59 -6.63
C SER A 126 -18.79 4.01 -8.03
N LEU A 127 -18.26 3.33 -9.03
CA LEU A 127 -18.63 3.41 -10.44
C LEU A 127 -19.42 2.15 -10.82
N ALA A 128 -20.05 2.13 -11.99
CA ALA A 128 -20.95 1.02 -12.38
C ALA A 128 -20.30 -0.37 -12.25
N GLU A 129 -19.05 -0.52 -12.67
CA GLU A 129 -18.37 -1.82 -12.73
C GLU A 129 -17.17 -1.94 -11.79
N VAL A 130 -16.70 -0.81 -11.22
CA VAL A 130 -15.53 -0.77 -10.37
C VAL A 130 -15.71 0.16 -9.19
N THR A 131 -15.01 -0.11 -8.11
CA THR A 131 -14.80 0.84 -7.02
C THR A 131 -13.42 1.47 -7.17
N GLN A 132 -13.37 2.79 -7.25
CA GLN A 132 -12.14 3.55 -7.27
C GLN A 132 -11.80 4.06 -5.87
N PHE A 133 -10.57 3.89 -5.47
CA PHE A 133 -9.95 4.61 -4.36
C PHE A 133 -8.94 5.59 -4.94
N ALA A 134 -9.10 6.87 -4.64
CA ALA A 134 -8.23 7.94 -5.11
C ALA A 134 -7.65 8.71 -3.93
N GLN A 135 -6.35 8.99 -3.98
CA GLN A 135 -5.63 9.78 -2.98
C GLN A 135 -5.00 10.99 -3.67
N SER A 136 -5.39 12.20 -3.25
CA SER A 136 -4.78 13.43 -3.76
C SER A 136 -3.51 13.74 -3.00
N CYS A 137 -2.45 14.05 -3.71
CA CYS A 137 -1.13 14.32 -3.17
C CYS A 137 -0.52 15.57 -3.81
N GLN A 138 0.33 16.24 -3.05
CA GLN A 138 1.16 17.34 -3.50
C GLN A 138 2.63 16.87 -3.50
N GLY A 139 3.28 16.99 -4.65
CA GLY A 139 4.69 16.66 -4.83
C GLY A 139 5.36 17.76 -5.64
N ALA A 140 6.22 17.38 -6.59
CA ALA A 140 6.72 18.31 -7.60
C ALA A 140 5.59 18.92 -8.44
N VAL A 141 4.50 18.17 -8.58
CA VAL A 141 3.22 18.60 -9.17
C VAL A 141 2.08 18.02 -8.34
N LEU A 142 0.87 18.55 -8.50
CA LEU A 142 -0.34 17.92 -7.95
C LEU A 142 -0.63 16.62 -8.70
N TYR A 143 -0.88 15.54 -7.97
CA TYR A 143 -1.14 14.23 -8.58
C TYR A 143 -2.16 13.41 -7.78
N LYS A 144 -2.61 12.31 -8.37
CA LYS A 144 -3.49 11.35 -7.72
C LYS A 144 -2.92 9.94 -7.83
N ASN A 145 -2.88 9.25 -6.71
CA ASN A 145 -2.75 7.80 -6.66
C ASN A 145 -4.13 7.16 -6.81
N ASN A 146 -4.21 6.01 -7.47
CA ASN A 146 -5.47 5.32 -7.72
C ASN A 146 -5.33 3.82 -7.50
N ILE A 147 -6.38 3.23 -6.93
CA ILE A 147 -6.59 1.78 -6.87
C ILE A 147 -7.98 1.52 -7.41
N LEU A 148 -8.10 0.58 -8.35
CA LEU A 148 -9.39 0.11 -8.86
C LEU A 148 -9.65 -1.30 -8.37
N VAL A 149 -10.84 -1.52 -7.87
CA VAL A 149 -11.34 -2.81 -7.38
C VAL A 149 -12.53 -3.20 -8.24
N ASN A 150 -12.55 -4.42 -8.76
CA ASN A 150 -13.65 -4.93 -9.58
C ASN A 150 -14.87 -5.28 -8.72
N GLN A 151 -15.96 -5.75 -9.35
CA GLN A 151 -17.20 -6.15 -8.67
C GLN A 151 -17.01 -7.36 -7.73
N LEU A 152 -15.99 -8.18 -7.94
CA LEU A 152 -15.65 -9.32 -7.08
C LEU A 152 -14.85 -8.90 -5.83
N GLY A 153 -14.53 -7.61 -5.68
CA GLY A 153 -13.72 -7.11 -4.58
C GLY A 153 -12.21 -7.29 -4.79
N GLU A 154 -11.77 -7.67 -5.99
CA GLU A 154 -10.36 -7.86 -6.30
C GLU A 154 -9.74 -6.59 -6.88
N ILE A 155 -8.50 -6.32 -6.52
CA ILE A 155 -7.74 -5.21 -7.10
C ILE A 155 -7.45 -5.54 -8.57
N ALA A 156 -7.91 -4.64 -9.47
CA ALA A 156 -7.70 -4.76 -10.91
C ALA A 156 -6.60 -3.82 -11.42
N LEU A 157 -6.37 -2.70 -10.72
CA LEU A 157 -5.34 -1.73 -11.10
C LEU A 157 -4.83 -0.99 -9.86
N ILE A 158 -3.52 -0.79 -9.83
CA ILE A 158 -2.83 0.11 -8.89
C ILE A 158 -2.02 1.09 -9.74
N ARG A 159 -2.20 2.41 -9.53
CA ARG A 159 -1.41 3.44 -10.18
C ARG A 159 -0.93 4.44 -9.14
N GLN A 160 0.37 4.51 -8.92
CA GLN A 160 0.95 5.36 -7.88
C GLN A 160 2.25 6.01 -8.31
N SER A 161 2.50 7.21 -7.81
CA SER A 161 3.75 7.90 -8.04
C SER A 161 4.88 7.33 -7.17
N LEU A 162 6.06 7.22 -7.76
CA LEU A 162 7.31 6.85 -7.06
C LEU A 162 8.24 8.06 -6.82
N ASN A 163 7.84 9.27 -7.24
CA ASN A 163 8.71 10.46 -7.18
C ASN A 163 7.95 11.80 -7.16
N GLY A 164 6.90 11.88 -6.36
CA GLY A 164 6.18 13.14 -6.17
C GLY A 164 5.40 13.63 -7.39
N GLY A 165 4.87 12.72 -8.21
CA GLY A 165 3.99 13.04 -9.35
C GLY A 165 4.70 13.11 -10.71
N ALA A 166 6.05 13.12 -10.76
CA ALA A 166 6.77 13.22 -12.03
C ALA A 166 6.70 11.91 -12.85
N SER A 167 6.60 10.74 -12.19
CA SER A 167 6.36 9.47 -12.88
C SER A 167 5.52 8.51 -12.02
N PHE A 168 4.88 7.54 -12.69
CA PHE A 168 3.98 6.58 -12.08
C PHE A 168 4.36 5.17 -12.43
N VAL A 169 4.27 4.29 -11.44
CA VAL A 169 4.16 2.87 -11.69
C VAL A 169 2.68 2.50 -11.79
N THR A 170 2.36 1.65 -12.73
CA THR A 170 1.01 1.10 -12.90
C THR A 170 1.10 -0.41 -12.93
N LEU A 171 0.35 -1.06 -12.06
CA LEU A 171 0.14 -2.51 -12.04
C LEU A 171 -1.29 -2.78 -12.48
N ARG A 172 -1.50 -3.61 -13.49
CA ARG A 172 -2.81 -3.98 -14.01
C ARG A 172 -2.92 -5.50 -14.10
N LYS A 173 -3.98 -6.05 -13.54
CA LYS A 173 -4.35 -7.47 -13.68
C LYS A 173 -4.78 -7.73 -15.14
N LEU A 174 -4.33 -8.83 -15.74
CA LEU A 174 -4.71 -9.26 -17.09
C LEU A 174 -5.98 -10.10 -17.09
#